data_ec7afb11b55b9cab3b571805521f57eb
#
_entry.id   ec7afb11b55b9cab3b571805521f57eb
#
_cell.length_a   1.000
_cell.length_b   1.000
_cell.length_c   1.000
_cell.angle_alpha   90.00
_cell.angle_beta   90.00
_cell.angle_gamma   90.00
#
_symmetry.space_group_name_H-M   'P 1'
#
loop_
_entity.id
_entity.type
_entity.pdbx_description
1 polymer ?
#
loop_
_entity_poly.entity_id
_entity_poly.type
_entity_poly.pdbx_seq_one_letter_code
_entity_poly.pdbx_strand_id
1 'polypeptide(L)' 'MKRILIIEDEESIAELEKDYLELSGFEVEIENDGAEGLK' A
#
# COMPACT_ATOMS: atom_id res chain seq x y z
N MET A 1 -14.53 -10.48 -1.05
CA MET A 1 -13.30 -10.00 -0.48
C MET A 1 -13.08 -8.54 -0.80
N LYS A 2 -12.62 -7.76 0.18
CA LYS A 2 -12.43 -6.34 -0.04
C LYS A 2 -11.05 -6.05 -0.56
N ARG A 3 -10.97 -5.07 -1.42
CA ARG A 3 -9.71 -4.65 -1.96
C ARG A 3 -9.39 -3.24 -1.50
N ILE A 4 -8.17 -3.01 -1.06
CA ILE A 4 -7.77 -1.73 -0.53
C ILE A 4 -6.57 -1.24 -1.33
N LEU A 5 -6.60 0.03 -1.69
CA LEU A 5 -5.49 0.64 -2.39
C LEU A 5 -4.81 1.61 -1.46
N ILE A 6 -3.50 1.44 -1.28
CA ILE A 6 -2.71 2.32 -0.44
C ILE A 6 -1.85 3.19 -1.33
N ILE A 7 -1.98 4.48 -1.20
CA ILE A 7 -1.13 5.41 -1.91
C ILE A 7 -0.16 6.01 -0.92
N GLU A 8 1.11 5.63 -1.03
CA GLU A 8 2.08 6.03 -0.05
C GLU A 8 3.44 6.12 -0.69
N ASP A 9 4.17 7.21 -0.47
CA ASP A 9 5.49 7.34 -1.05
C ASP A 9 6.56 6.80 -0.12
N GLU A 10 6.23 6.34 1.07
CA GLU A 10 7.19 5.68 1.94
C GLU A 10 6.94 4.19 1.92
N GLU A 11 7.85 3.46 1.34
CA GLU A 11 7.63 2.04 1.14
C GLU A 11 7.53 1.28 2.44
N SER A 12 8.33 1.63 3.43
CA SER A 12 8.28 0.87 4.67
C SER A 12 6.94 1.03 5.35
N ILE A 13 6.34 2.22 5.29
CA ILE A 13 5.04 2.40 5.89
C ILE A 13 3.98 1.65 5.11
N ALA A 14 4.08 1.68 3.78
CA ALA A 14 3.11 0.99 2.97
C ALA A 14 3.15 -0.51 3.23
N GLU A 15 4.32 -1.06 3.40
CA GLU A 15 4.42 -2.49 3.66
C GLU A 15 3.84 -2.86 5.00
N LEU A 16 4.05 -2.02 5.99
CA LEU A 16 3.47 -2.29 7.28
C LEU A 16 1.96 -2.32 7.21
N GLU A 17 1.39 -1.35 6.52
CA GLU A 17 -0.05 -1.31 6.41
C GLU A 17 -0.58 -2.47 5.59
N LYS A 18 0.13 -2.84 4.54
CA LYS A 18 -0.30 -3.95 3.74
C LYS A 18 -0.32 -5.24 4.55
N ASP A 19 0.73 -5.48 5.33
CA ASP A 19 0.78 -6.65 6.15
C ASP A 19 -0.41 -6.71 7.10
N TYR A 20 -0.67 -5.62 7.76
CA TYR A 20 -1.74 -5.58 8.73
C TYR A 20 -3.09 -5.84 8.07
N LEU A 21 -3.32 -5.22 6.94
CA LEU A 21 -4.61 -5.38 6.28
C LEU A 21 -4.77 -6.76 5.70
N GLU A 22 -3.70 -7.34 5.20
CA GLU A 22 -3.80 -8.68 4.68
C GLU A 22 -4.09 -9.69 5.79
N LEU A 23 -3.57 -9.45 6.96
CA LEU A 23 -3.89 -10.30 8.08
C LEU A 23 -5.37 -10.25 8.40
N SER A 24 -5.99 -9.11 8.14
CA SER A 24 -7.42 -8.98 8.38
C SER A 24 -8.27 -9.55 7.27
N GLY A 25 -7.67 -10.05 6.22
CA GLY A 25 -8.43 -10.68 5.16
C GLY A 25 -8.73 -9.79 3.97
N PHE A 26 -8.02 -8.68 3.83
CA PHE A 26 -8.24 -7.81 2.70
C PHE A 26 -7.20 -8.03 1.62
N GLU A 27 -7.55 -7.70 0.41
CA GLU A 27 -6.59 -7.68 -0.69
C GLU A 27 -6.04 -6.28 -0.80
N VAL A 28 -4.71 -6.12 -0.76
CA VAL A 28 -4.11 -4.81 -0.68
C VAL A 28 -3.18 -4.57 -1.85
N GLU A 29 -3.30 -3.40 -2.45
CA GLU A 29 -2.39 -2.97 -3.49
C GLU A 29 -1.71 -1.68 -3.06
N ILE A 30 -0.45 -1.51 -3.39
CA ILE A 30 0.29 -0.32 -3.02
C ILE A 30 0.68 0.44 -4.27
N GLU A 31 0.44 1.74 -4.26
CA GLU A 31 0.85 2.62 -5.32
C GLU A 31 1.82 3.64 -4.79
N ASN A 32 2.91 3.83 -5.51
CA ASN A 32 3.90 4.78 -5.10
C ASN A 32 3.79 6.01 -5.92
N ASP A 33 2.91 6.88 -5.51
CA ASP A 33 2.63 8.02 -6.31
C ASP A 33 3.76 9.00 -6.37
N GLY A 34 4.40 9.23 -5.28
CA GLY A 34 5.42 10.24 -5.27
C GLY A 34 6.62 9.91 -6.10
N ALA A 35 6.95 8.67 -6.15
CA ALA A 35 8.17 8.32 -6.80
C ALA A 35 8.13 8.61 -8.24
N GLU A 36 7.04 8.35 -8.91
CA GLU A 36 7.10 8.54 -10.25
C GLU A 36 7.02 9.90 -10.69
N GLY A 37 6.55 10.73 -9.91
CA GLY A 37 6.53 12.07 -10.26
C GLY A 37 7.85 12.61 -10.45
N LEU A 38 8.81 12.09 -9.88
CA LEU A 38 10.03 12.66 -9.94
C LEU A 38 10.84 12.25 -10.90
N LYS A 39 10.87 11.97 -11.13
CA LYS A 39 11.68 11.62 -11.87
C LYS A 39 11.96 12.02 -12.54
#